data_046549660380a1e96f8f13e6468db1d2
#
_entry.id   046549660380a1e96f8f13e6468db1d2
#
_cell.length_a   1.000
_cell.length_b   1.000
_cell.length_c   1.000
_cell.angle_alpha   90.00
_cell.angle_beta   90.00
_cell.angle_gamma   90.00
#
_symmetry.space_group_name_H-M   'P 1'
#
loop_
_entity.id
_entity.type
_entity.pdbx_description
1 polymer ?
#
loop_
_entity_poly.entity_id
_entity_poly.type
_entity_poly.pdbx_seq_one_letter_code
_entity_poly.pdbx_strand_id
1 'polypeptide(L)'
;MIDDIRVTESIVERHFSEFTDRLRSDVAIAGAGPAGIVAARYLAEKGHKVTIFERKLSPGGGMWGGGMGYPVIVVQDESVVELHAVGIKTQEVGDGYHTADSIECVAKLLAGAIDAGARLFNLISVEDVLLEDMRVNGFVINSSPINVAGLHVDPITIRAKACLDATGHDAEVCHIVERKAGKLDTETGTVLGELSMCAEMGEKTVVENTREVFPGLWVAGMCSNAVMGAHRMGPIFGGMLLSGKKVAELIDEKL
;
A
#
# COMPACT_ATOMS: atom_id res chain seq x y z
N MET A 1 -3.60 39.93 12.77
CA MET A 1 -3.83 39.93 11.31
C MET A 1 -3.20 38.65 10.77
N ILE A 2 -3.90 37.91 9.90
CA ILE A 2 -3.31 36.72 9.24
C ILE A 2 -2.38 37.24 8.14
N ASP A 3 -1.20 36.63 8.05
CA ASP A 3 -0.20 36.95 7.03
C ASP A 3 -0.08 35.73 6.08
N ASP A 4 -0.49 35.92 4.83
CA ASP A 4 -0.49 34.86 3.81
C ASP A 4 0.91 34.33 3.47
N ILE A 5 1.93 35.21 3.56
CA ILE A 5 3.32 34.75 3.34
C ILE A 5 3.77 33.85 4.48
N ARG A 6 3.45 34.22 5.72
CA ARG A 6 3.75 33.37 6.88
C ARG A 6 3.06 32.02 6.82
N VAL A 7 1.82 31.95 6.30
CA VAL A 7 1.11 30.70 6.05
C VAL A 7 1.88 29.84 5.04
N THR A 8 2.30 30.44 3.92
CA THR A 8 3.06 29.75 2.87
C THR A 8 4.40 29.22 3.41
N GLU A 9 5.17 30.04 4.08
CA GLU A 9 6.45 29.67 4.69
C GLU A 9 6.27 28.46 5.63
N SER A 10 5.28 28.53 6.51
CA SER A 10 5.01 27.43 7.48
C SER A 10 4.69 26.10 6.81
N ILE A 11 3.93 26.10 5.71
CA ILE A 11 3.59 24.90 4.94
C ILE A 11 4.85 24.36 4.25
N VAL A 12 5.60 25.22 3.55
CA VAL A 12 6.78 24.82 2.78
C VAL A 12 7.87 24.27 3.70
N GLU A 13 8.22 25.00 4.76
CA GLU A 13 9.23 24.57 5.73
C GLU A 13 8.87 23.21 6.37
N ARG A 14 7.63 23.06 6.80
CA ARG A 14 7.15 21.80 7.40
C ARG A 14 7.22 20.64 6.41
N HIS A 15 6.71 20.85 5.18
CA HIS A 15 6.70 19.80 4.15
C HIS A 15 8.12 19.35 3.81
N PHE A 16 9.03 20.27 3.51
CA PHE A 16 10.39 19.90 3.11
C PHE A 16 11.21 19.32 4.26
N SER A 17 11.00 19.76 5.49
CA SER A 17 11.63 19.15 6.65
C SER A 17 11.23 17.66 6.78
N GLU A 18 9.94 17.36 6.72
CA GLU A 18 9.43 15.99 6.82
C GLU A 18 9.85 15.14 5.61
N PHE A 19 9.78 15.70 4.41
CA PHE A 19 10.16 14.99 3.19
C PHE A 19 11.65 14.62 3.17
N THR A 20 12.51 15.57 3.56
CA THR A 20 13.96 15.34 3.65
C THR A 20 14.29 14.24 4.67
N ASP A 21 13.62 14.22 5.82
CA ASP A 21 13.78 13.14 6.79
C ASP A 21 13.45 11.76 6.19
N ARG A 22 12.46 11.71 5.30
CA ARG A 22 11.96 10.45 4.70
C ARG A 22 12.64 10.05 3.39
N LEU A 23 13.65 10.77 2.92
CA LEU A 23 14.50 10.33 1.79
C LEU A 23 15.24 9.02 2.09
N ARG A 24 15.35 8.65 3.38
CA ARG A 24 15.87 7.37 3.87
C ARG A 24 14.89 6.80 4.88
N SER A 25 14.30 5.68 4.53
CA SER A 25 13.35 4.93 5.36
C SER A 25 13.82 3.49 5.57
N ASP A 26 13.26 2.80 6.56
CA ASP A 26 13.44 1.35 6.67
C ASP A 26 12.55 0.67 5.64
N VAL A 27 11.28 1.11 5.54
CA VAL A 27 10.33 0.56 4.58
C VAL A 27 9.68 1.68 3.76
N ALA A 28 9.67 1.51 2.44
CA ALA A 28 8.92 2.35 1.50
C ALA A 28 7.76 1.54 0.89
N ILE A 29 6.56 2.11 0.94
CA ILE A 29 5.33 1.46 0.48
C ILE A 29 4.75 2.28 -0.69
N ALA A 30 4.54 1.63 -1.82
CA ALA A 30 3.82 2.17 -2.96
C ALA A 30 2.33 1.80 -2.87
N GLY A 31 1.47 2.82 -2.68
CA GLY A 31 0.03 2.67 -2.54
C GLY A 31 -0.48 2.65 -1.10
N ALA A 32 -1.45 3.53 -0.83
CA ALA A 32 -2.15 3.65 0.44
C ALA A 32 -3.54 3.01 0.38
N GLY A 33 -3.65 1.82 -0.20
CA GLY A 33 -4.82 0.96 -0.10
C GLY A 33 -4.86 0.21 1.24
N PRO A 34 -5.90 -0.62 1.49
CA PRO A 34 -6.08 -1.33 2.76
C PRO A 34 -4.83 -2.10 3.20
N ALA A 35 -4.23 -2.88 2.29
CA ALA A 35 -3.03 -3.66 2.60
C ALA A 35 -1.82 -2.79 2.94
N GLY A 36 -1.57 -1.72 2.16
CA GLY A 36 -0.46 -0.79 2.39
C GLY A 36 -0.59 -0.03 3.72
N ILE A 37 -1.80 0.40 4.07
CA ILE A 37 -2.07 1.11 5.34
C ILE A 37 -1.89 0.18 6.55
N VAL A 38 -2.41 -1.05 6.48
CA VAL A 38 -2.26 -2.03 7.56
C VAL A 38 -0.80 -2.44 7.72
N ALA A 39 -0.09 -2.70 6.62
CA ALA A 39 1.35 -3.00 6.65
C ALA A 39 2.14 -1.85 7.30
N ALA A 40 1.84 -0.61 6.93
CA ALA A 40 2.50 0.57 7.49
C ALA A 40 2.29 0.69 9.00
N ARG A 41 1.05 0.44 9.49
CA ARG A 41 0.75 0.45 10.92
C ARG A 41 1.61 -0.56 11.67
N TYR A 42 1.55 -1.83 11.28
CA TYR A 42 2.27 -2.91 11.97
C TYR A 42 3.79 -2.69 11.98
N LEU A 43 4.36 -2.27 10.85
CA LEU A 43 5.80 -1.97 10.76
C LEU A 43 6.20 -0.77 11.62
N ALA A 44 5.38 0.29 11.65
CA ALA A 44 5.65 1.46 12.48
C ALA A 44 5.48 1.15 13.99
N GLU A 45 4.49 0.34 14.39
CA GLU A 45 4.34 -0.15 15.76
C GLU A 45 5.58 -0.94 16.25
N LYS A 46 6.30 -1.59 15.34
CA LYS A 46 7.57 -2.28 15.62
C LYS A 46 8.81 -1.36 15.63
N GLY A 47 8.61 -0.06 15.36
CA GLY A 47 9.65 0.96 15.41
C GLY A 47 10.38 1.21 14.10
N HIS A 48 9.94 0.60 12.99
CA HIS A 48 10.52 0.89 11.68
C HIS A 48 10.11 2.27 11.18
N LYS A 49 11.02 2.94 10.47
CA LYS A 49 10.77 4.20 9.78
C LYS A 49 10.04 3.91 8.47
N VAL A 50 8.70 4.01 8.48
CA VAL A 50 7.83 3.66 7.35
C VAL A 50 7.37 4.90 6.60
N THR A 51 7.49 4.87 5.26
CA THR A 51 6.99 5.92 4.38
C THR A 51 6.09 5.33 3.30
N ILE A 52 4.88 5.91 3.16
CA ILE A 52 3.88 5.52 2.16
C ILE A 52 3.84 6.62 1.09
N PHE A 53 3.85 6.21 -0.18
CA PHE A 53 3.63 7.07 -1.34
C PHE A 53 2.31 6.70 -2.00
N GLU A 54 1.41 7.69 -2.13
CA GLU A 54 0.08 7.50 -2.73
C GLU A 54 -0.08 8.45 -3.91
N ARG A 55 -0.40 7.90 -5.09
CA ARG A 55 -0.57 8.70 -6.32
C ARG A 55 -1.80 9.61 -6.31
N LYS A 56 -2.85 9.24 -5.57
CA LYS A 56 -4.08 10.01 -5.47
C LYS A 56 -4.01 11.03 -4.32
N LEU A 57 -4.87 12.04 -4.39
CA LEU A 57 -5.05 12.99 -3.29
C LEU A 57 -5.60 12.28 -2.04
N SER A 58 -6.55 11.35 -2.22
CA SER A 58 -7.23 10.64 -1.15
C SER A 58 -6.62 9.23 -0.98
N PRO A 59 -5.87 8.97 0.09
CA PRO A 59 -5.44 7.63 0.45
C PRO A 59 -6.65 6.76 0.85
N GLY A 60 -6.51 5.43 0.77
CA GLY A 60 -7.59 4.46 1.10
C GLY A 60 -7.91 3.50 -0.05
N GLY A 61 -7.35 3.76 -1.23
CA GLY A 61 -7.55 2.91 -2.41
C GLY A 61 -9.03 2.75 -2.78
N GLY A 62 -9.43 1.54 -3.13
CA GLY A 62 -10.82 1.20 -3.48
C GLY A 62 -11.80 1.16 -2.30
N MET A 63 -11.30 1.20 -1.05
CA MET A 63 -12.17 1.08 0.14
C MET A 63 -13.16 2.24 0.27
N TRP A 64 -12.85 3.44 -0.22
CA TRP A 64 -13.78 4.57 -0.27
C TRP A 64 -15.09 4.27 -1.01
N GLY A 65 -15.01 3.47 -2.07
CA GLY A 65 -16.17 3.02 -2.83
C GLY A 65 -16.98 1.93 -2.12
N GLY A 66 -16.44 1.35 -1.04
CA GLY A 66 -17.03 0.21 -0.36
C GLY A 66 -17.27 -0.95 -1.33
N GLY A 67 -18.29 -1.76 -1.04
CA GLY A 67 -18.78 -2.75 -1.99
C GLY A 67 -19.76 -2.13 -2.97
N MET A 68 -19.54 -2.30 -4.27
CA MET A 68 -20.51 -1.93 -5.33
C MET A 68 -20.90 -0.44 -5.38
N GLY A 69 -20.04 0.46 -4.89
CA GLY A 69 -20.32 1.89 -4.81
C GLY A 69 -21.15 2.33 -3.60
N TYR A 70 -21.46 1.41 -2.69
CA TYR A 70 -22.11 1.72 -1.42
C TYR A 70 -21.07 1.85 -0.31
N PRO A 71 -21.24 2.76 0.68
CA PRO A 71 -20.24 3.01 1.72
C PRO A 71 -20.21 1.91 2.80
N VAL A 72 -20.19 0.66 2.38
CA VAL A 72 -20.16 -0.52 3.24
C VAL A 72 -19.14 -1.51 2.69
N ILE A 73 -18.31 -2.05 3.56
CA ILE A 73 -17.43 -3.17 3.23
C ILE A 73 -17.92 -4.46 3.89
N VAL A 74 -17.50 -5.58 3.33
CA VAL A 74 -17.69 -6.92 3.92
C VAL A 74 -16.32 -7.50 4.25
N VAL A 75 -16.23 -8.14 5.40
CA VAL A 75 -15.07 -8.91 5.85
C VAL A 75 -15.54 -10.23 6.49
N GLN A 76 -14.63 -11.20 6.61
CA GLN A 76 -14.89 -12.47 7.30
C GLN A 76 -14.34 -12.44 8.74
N ASP A 77 -14.79 -13.39 9.58
CA ASP A 77 -14.44 -13.50 11.01
C ASP A 77 -12.94 -13.28 11.29
N GLU A 78 -12.07 -13.90 10.49
CA GLU A 78 -10.62 -13.91 10.69
C GLU A 78 -10.01 -12.49 10.59
N SER A 79 -10.65 -11.60 9.84
CA SER A 79 -10.15 -10.24 9.59
C SER A 79 -10.81 -9.16 10.45
N VAL A 80 -11.86 -9.49 11.19
CA VAL A 80 -12.56 -8.55 12.10
C VAL A 80 -11.61 -7.96 13.13
N VAL A 81 -10.65 -8.75 13.60
CA VAL A 81 -9.65 -8.31 14.58
C VAL A 81 -8.85 -7.11 14.07
N GLU A 82 -8.57 -7.02 12.77
CA GLU A 82 -7.83 -5.90 12.18
C GLU A 82 -8.63 -4.58 12.21
N LEU A 83 -9.94 -4.68 12.06
CA LEU A 83 -10.85 -3.54 12.18
C LEU A 83 -11.00 -3.10 13.63
N HIS A 84 -11.23 -4.05 14.54
CA HIS A 84 -11.39 -3.77 15.97
C HIS A 84 -10.11 -3.17 16.59
N ALA A 85 -8.93 -3.57 16.13
CA ALA A 85 -7.64 -3.07 16.61
C ALA A 85 -7.49 -1.53 16.47
N VAL A 86 -8.19 -0.92 15.50
CA VAL A 86 -8.24 0.53 15.32
C VAL A 86 -9.60 1.14 15.71
N GLY A 87 -10.44 0.37 16.42
CA GLY A 87 -11.72 0.82 16.97
C GLY A 87 -12.84 0.98 15.91
N ILE A 88 -12.75 0.30 14.76
CA ILE A 88 -13.82 0.25 13.78
C ILE A 88 -14.92 -0.69 14.28
N LYS A 89 -16.17 -0.26 14.12
CA LYS A 89 -17.34 -1.06 14.50
C LYS A 89 -17.73 -1.99 13.37
N THR A 90 -18.05 -3.23 13.71
CA THR A 90 -18.58 -4.21 12.76
C THR A 90 -19.97 -4.66 13.16
N GLN A 91 -20.76 -5.12 12.20
CA GLN A 91 -22.02 -5.77 12.40
C GLN A 91 -21.96 -7.15 11.77
N GLU A 92 -22.14 -8.19 12.59
CA GLU A 92 -22.29 -9.57 12.12
C GLU A 92 -23.60 -9.71 11.34
N VAL A 93 -23.53 -10.37 10.18
CA VAL A 93 -24.68 -10.61 9.29
C VAL A 93 -24.94 -12.11 9.04
N GLY A 94 -24.27 -12.96 9.80
CA GLY A 94 -24.39 -14.44 9.73
C GLY A 94 -23.34 -15.10 8.86
N ASP A 95 -23.22 -16.41 8.99
CA ASP A 95 -22.34 -17.26 8.20
C ASP A 95 -20.85 -16.81 8.17
N GLY A 96 -20.37 -16.17 9.27
CA GLY A 96 -18.99 -15.67 9.37
C GLY A 96 -18.73 -14.37 8.60
N TYR A 97 -19.79 -13.66 8.17
CA TYR A 97 -19.65 -12.35 7.51
C TYR A 97 -19.97 -11.19 8.43
N HIS A 98 -19.20 -10.13 8.28
CA HIS A 98 -19.36 -8.87 8.99
C HIS A 98 -19.37 -7.71 8.01
N THR A 99 -20.17 -6.71 8.31
CA THR A 99 -20.19 -5.43 7.59
C THR A 99 -19.58 -4.33 8.44
N ALA A 100 -18.96 -3.35 7.79
CA ALA A 100 -18.47 -2.12 8.41
C ALA A 100 -18.68 -0.93 7.47
N ASP A 101 -18.80 0.27 8.03
CA ASP A 101 -18.83 1.51 7.26
C ASP A 101 -17.45 1.74 6.61
N SER A 102 -17.41 1.92 5.28
CA SER A 102 -16.17 2.04 4.54
C SER A 102 -15.42 3.34 4.81
N ILE A 103 -16.16 4.41 5.12
CA ILE A 103 -15.58 5.72 5.43
C ILE A 103 -14.92 5.66 6.82
N GLU A 104 -15.61 5.05 7.82
CA GLU A 104 -15.02 4.78 9.13
C GLU A 104 -13.76 3.92 8.98
N CYS A 105 -13.80 2.88 8.15
CA CYS A 105 -12.67 1.99 7.92
C CYS A 105 -11.46 2.76 7.39
N VAL A 106 -11.61 3.52 6.31
CA VAL A 106 -10.49 4.29 5.74
C VAL A 106 -9.95 5.29 6.76
N ALA A 107 -10.83 6.05 7.41
CA ALA A 107 -10.42 7.10 8.35
C ALA A 107 -9.62 6.52 9.54
N LYS A 108 -10.11 5.45 10.15
CA LYS A 108 -9.47 4.86 11.33
C LYS A 108 -8.24 4.02 11.01
N LEU A 109 -8.23 3.27 9.91
CA LEU A 109 -7.03 2.56 9.47
C LEU A 109 -5.90 3.53 9.16
N LEU A 110 -6.20 4.63 8.46
CA LEU A 110 -5.21 5.65 8.15
C LEU A 110 -4.71 6.38 9.41
N ALA A 111 -5.62 6.78 10.29
CA ALA A 111 -5.26 7.39 11.57
C ALA A 111 -4.36 6.45 12.38
N GLY A 112 -4.72 5.16 12.49
CA GLY A 112 -3.91 4.17 13.20
C GLY A 112 -2.50 4.02 12.64
N ALA A 113 -2.31 4.06 11.32
CA ALA A 113 -0.98 4.02 10.72
C ALA A 113 -0.16 5.28 11.02
N ILE A 114 -0.79 6.46 10.98
CA ILE A 114 -0.13 7.75 11.30
C ILE A 114 0.22 7.82 12.79
N ASP A 115 -0.68 7.42 13.67
CA ASP A 115 -0.47 7.40 15.13
C ASP A 115 0.65 6.44 15.52
N ALA A 116 0.80 5.32 14.80
CA ALA A 116 1.93 4.40 14.94
C ALA A 116 3.28 4.99 14.49
N GLY A 117 3.29 6.11 13.75
CA GLY A 117 4.50 6.80 13.28
C GLY A 117 4.81 6.65 11.79
N ALA A 118 3.95 5.99 11.01
CA ALA A 118 4.10 5.97 9.57
C ALA A 118 3.89 7.38 8.97
N ARG A 119 4.63 7.71 7.91
CA ARG A 119 4.43 8.97 7.17
C ARG A 119 3.86 8.68 5.79
N LEU A 120 2.83 9.42 5.41
CA LEU A 120 2.21 9.33 4.10
C LEU A 120 2.43 10.63 3.32
N PHE A 121 2.86 10.47 2.05
CA PHE A 121 2.91 11.53 1.06
C PHE A 121 1.95 11.16 -0.07
N ASN A 122 0.90 11.94 -0.22
CA ASN A 122 -0.07 11.80 -1.32
C ASN A 122 0.35 12.64 -2.54
N LEU A 123 -0.32 12.43 -3.67
CA LEU A 123 0.02 13.02 -4.97
C LEU A 123 1.46 12.71 -5.42
N ILE A 124 1.97 11.56 -4.99
CA ILE A 124 3.30 11.05 -5.36
C ILE A 124 3.16 9.69 -6.03
N SER A 125 3.63 9.59 -7.26
CA SER A 125 3.70 8.35 -8.05
C SER A 125 5.08 7.73 -7.96
N VAL A 126 5.17 6.41 -7.91
CA VAL A 126 6.41 5.67 -8.14
C VAL A 126 6.57 5.49 -9.65
N GLU A 127 7.68 5.96 -10.21
CA GLU A 127 7.97 5.90 -11.65
C GLU A 127 9.04 4.86 -11.99
N ASP A 128 9.91 4.57 -11.00
CA ASP A 128 10.99 3.61 -11.16
C ASP A 128 11.44 3.08 -9.79
N VAL A 129 12.39 2.16 -9.80
CA VAL A 129 13.02 1.61 -8.60
C VAL A 129 14.50 2.00 -8.54
N LEU A 130 15.01 2.21 -7.32
CA LEU A 130 16.44 2.29 -7.07
C LEU A 130 17.00 0.87 -7.02
N LEU A 131 17.67 0.43 -8.08
CA LEU A 131 18.27 -0.89 -8.20
C LEU A 131 19.78 -0.81 -7.94
N GLU A 132 20.26 -1.56 -6.95
CA GLU A 132 21.68 -1.71 -6.66
C GLU A 132 21.95 -3.19 -6.33
N ASP A 133 23.00 -3.77 -6.90
CA ASP A 133 23.40 -5.17 -6.69
C ASP A 133 22.25 -6.18 -6.92
N MET A 134 21.46 -5.96 -7.98
CA MET A 134 20.28 -6.77 -8.31
C MET A 134 19.23 -6.84 -7.18
N ARG A 135 19.13 -5.79 -6.39
CA ARG A 135 18.18 -5.62 -5.31
C ARG A 135 17.48 -4.27 -5.42
N VAL A 136 16.18 -4.23 -5.13
CA VAL A 136 15.43 -2.98 -4.98
C VAL A 136 15.76 -2.38 -3.62
N ASN A 137 16.39 -1.21 -3.62
CA ASN A 137 16.85 -0.48 -2.44
C ASN A 137 16.14 0.87 -2.27
N GLY A 138 14.99 1.05 -2.93
CA GLY A 138 14.20 2.26 -2.84
C GLY A 138 13.33 2.48 -4.07
N PHE A 139 12.68 3.62 -4.10
CA PHE A 139 11.83 4.06 -5.20
C PHE A 139 12.37 5.33 -5.86
N VAL A 140 12.00 5.51 -7.10
CA VAL A 140 12.16 6.74 -7.86
C VAL A 140 10.75 7.32 -8.04
N ILE A 141 10.51 8.49 -7.48
CA ILE A 141 9.18 9.05 -7.30
C ILE A 141 9.05 10.42 -7.97
N ASN A 142 7.83 10.77 -8.37
CA ASN A 142 7.54 12.10 -8.90
C ASN A 142 6.14 12.57 -8.44
N SER A 143 5.87 13.85 -8.58
CA SER A 143 4.52 14.37 -8.33
C SER A 143 3.54 13.81 -9.38
N SER A 144 2.44 13.20 -8.94
CA SER A 144 1.45 12.59 -9.83
C SER A 144 0.87 13.57 -10.88
N PRO A 145 0.62 14.86 -10.58
CA PRO A 145 0.25 15.85 -11.58
C PRO A 145 1.22 15.98 -12.76
N ILE A 146 2.52 15.78 -12.54
CA ILE A 146 3.54 15.81 -13.62
C ILE A 146 3.29 14.68 -14.59
N ASN A 147 3.04 13.46 -14.09
CA ASN A 147 2.72 12.29 -14.90
C ASN A 147 1.41 12.49 -15.68
N VAL A 148 0.36 12.96 -15.01
CA VAL A 148 -0.94 13.23 -15.64
C VAL A 148 -0.83 14.29 -16.74
N ALA A 149 0.00 15.29 -16.55
CA ALA A 149 0.25 16.35 -17.54
C ALA A 149 1.21 15.93 -18.66
N GLY A 150 1.85 14.76 -18.58
CA GLY A 150 2.82 14.27 -19.56
C GLY A 150 4.07 15.13 -19.65
N LEU A 151 4.45 15.79 -18.57
CA LEU A 151 5.63 16.63 -18.52
C LEU A 151 6.89 15.80 -18.28
N HIS A 152 8.00 16.22 -18.90
CA HIS A 152 9.31 15.64 -18.64
C HIS A 152 10.02 16.44 -17.53
N VAL A 153 10.00 15.85 -16.33
CA VAL A 153 10.68 16.42 -15.15
C VAL A 153 11.43 15.27 -14.46
N ASP A 154 12.70 15.48 -14.16
CA ASP A 154 13.52 14.48 -13.50
C ASP A 154 12.95 14.12 -12.13
N PRO A 155 12.84 12.80 -11.83
CA PRO A 155 12.24 12.30 -10.60
C PRO A 155 13.20 12.37 -9.41
N ILE A 156 12.65 12.14 -8.23
CA ILE A 156 13.37 12.13 -6.94
C ILE A 156 13.64 10.68 -6.53
N THR A 157 14.87 10.38 -6.15
CA THR A 157 15.24 9.07 -5.63
C THR A 157 15.15 9.02 -4.11
N ILE A 158 14.48 8.00 -3.59
CA ILE A 158 14.45 7.70 -2.14
C ILE A 158 15.04 6.33 -1.88
N ARG A 159 15.59 6.11 -0.69
CA ARG A 159 16.19 4.85 -0.29
C ARG A 159 15.36 4.16 0.79
N ALA A 160 15.25 2.83 0.69
CA ALA A 160 14.64 1.99 1.72
C ALA A 160 15.34 0.64 1.79
N LYS A 161 15.31 -0.01 2.96
CA LYS A 161 15.85 -1.36 3.16
C LYS A 161 14.92 -2.43 2.60
N ALA A 162 13.60 -2.17 2.63
CA ALA A 162 12.56 -2.99 1.99
C ALA A 162 11.55 -2.09 1.27
N CYS A 163 11.07 -2.55 0.12
CA CYS A 163 10.06 -1.87 -0.70
C CYS A 163 8.82 -2.76 -0.82
N LEU A 164 7.64 -2.18 -0.66
CA LEU A 164 6.37 -2.88 -0.78
C LEU A 164 5.57 -2.32 -1.96
N ASP A 165 5.21 -3.19 -2.90
CA ASP A 165 4.18 -2.90 -3.90
C ASP A 165 2.80 -3.26 -3.35
N ALA A 166 2.02 -2.25 -2.99
CA ALA A 166 0.63 -2.32 -2.57
C ALA A 166 -0.27 -1.48 -3.51
N THR A 167 0.11 -1.38 -4.79
CA THR A 167 -0.57 -0.55 -5.80
C THR A 167 -1.88 -1.17 -6.30
N GLY A 168 -2.21 -2.38 -5.82
CA GLY A 168 -3.45 -3.07 -6.12
C GLY A 168 -3.40 -3.84 -7.44
N HIS A 169 -4.50 -3.82 -8.19
CA HIS A 169 -4.66 -4.61 -9.42
C HIS A 169 -3.59 -4.32 -10.49
N ASP A 170 -3.08 -3.10 -10.50
CA ASP A 170 -2.13 -2.64 -11.53
C ASP A 170 -0.70 -3.18 -11.30
N ALA A 171 -0.35 -3.65 -10.08
CA ALA A 171 0.99 -4.16 -9.73
C ALA A 171 2.13 -3.31 -10.31
N GLU A 172 2.03 -1.98 -10.17
CA GLU A 172 2.81 -1.00 -10.94
C GLU A 172 4.32 -1.15 -10.74
N VAL A 173 4.75 -1.37 -9.48
CA VAL A 173 6.19 -1.51 -9.19
C VAL A 173 6.72 -2.84 -9.72
N CYS A 174 5.95 -3.91 -9.61
CA CYS A 174 6.33 -5.21 -10.16
C CYS A 174 6.48 -5.15 -11.68
N HIS A 175 5.59 -4.45 -12.39
CA HIS A 175 5.74 -4.20 -13.83
C HIS A 175 6.98 -3.37 -14.18
N ILE A 176 7.38 -2.44 -13.34
CA ILE A 176 8.63 -1.70 -13.54
C ILE A 176 9.83 -2.66 -13.41
N VAL A 177 9.85 -3.48 -12.36
CA VAL A 177 10.96 -4.42 -12.07
C VAL A 177 11.10 -5.47 -13.17
N GLU A 178 10.01 -6.10 -13.63
CA GLU A 178 10.08 -7.10 -14.71
C GLU A 178 10.64 -6.53 -16.03
N ARG A 179 10.35 -5.25 -16.31
CA ARG A 179 10.85 -4.61 -17.54
C ARG A 179 12.29 -4.13 -17.46
N LYS A 180 12.75 -3.71 -16.27
CA LYS A 180 14.01 -2.98 -16.12
C LYS A 180 15.06 -3.67 -15.27
N ALA A 181 14.66 -4.48 -14.30
CA ALA A 181 15.57 -5.06 -13.32
C ALA A 181 15.82 -6.56 -13.52
N GLY A 182 14.78 -7.33 -13.79
CA GLY A 182 14.92 -8.77 -13.98
C GLY A 182 13.62 -9.54 -13.73
N LYS A 183 13.78 -10.88 -13.65
CA LYS A 183 12.64 -11.77 -13.46
C LYS A 183 12.13 -11.72 -12.03
N LEU A 184 10.82 -11.64 -11.89
CA LEU A 184 10.13 -11.84 -10.62
C LEU A 184 10.13 -13.32 -10.22
N ASP A 185 9.96 -13.59 -8.92
CA ASP A 185 9.75 -14.94 -8.38
C ASP A 185 8.30 -15.40 -8.64
N THR A 186 8.00 -15.65 -9.91
CA THR A 186 6.73 -16.16 -10.42
C THR A 186 7.01 -17.26 -11.43
N GLU A 187 5.98 -18.03 -11.83
CA GLU A 187 6.12 -19.14 -12.76
C GLU A 187 6.82 -18.75 -14.09
N THR A 188 6.51 -17.56 -14.62
CA THR A 188 7.08 -17.08 -15.89
C THR A 188 8.22 -16.07 -15.71
N GLY A 189 8.41 -15.58 -14.49
CA GLY A 189 9.31 -14.47 -14.18
C GLY A 189 8.72 -13.09 -14.44
N THR A 190 7.42 -13.01 -14.72
CA THR A 190 6.67 -11.78 -15.03
C THR A 190 5.43 -11.65 -14.15
N VAL A 191 4.73 -10.52 -14.19
CA VAL A 191 3.38 -10.38 -13.64
C VAL A 191 2.43 -11.23 -14.47
N LEU A 192 1.72 -12.18 -13.84
CA LEU A 192 0.85 -13.13 -14.53
C LEU A 192 -0.52 -12.55 -14.90
N GLY A 193 -0.95 -11.50 -14.19
CA GLY A 193 -2.28 -10.91 -14.32
C GLY A 193 -3.34 -11.66 -13.50
N GLU A 194 -4.46 -10.99 -13.27
CA GLU A 194 -5.56 -11.57 -12.48
C GLU A 194 -6.45 -12.51 -13.29
N LEU A 195 -6.93 -13.57 -12.65
CA LEU A 195 -8.01 -14.40 -13.16
C LEU A 195 -9.38 -13.75 -12.87
N SER A 196 -10.43 -14.33 -13.47
CA SER A 196 -11.81 -13.91 -13.26
C SER A 196 -12.17 -13.82 -11.77
N MET A 197 -13.11 -12.93 -11.44
CA MET A 197 -13.55 -12.71 -10.05
C MET A 197 -14.10 -13.99 -9.42
N CYS A 198 -13.51 -14.35 -8.28
CA CYS A 198 -13.99 -15.41 -7.39
C CYS A 198 -13.58 -15.02 -5.97
N ALA A 199 -14.55 -14.55 -5.16
CA ALA A 199 -14.29 -14.01 -3.82
C ALA A 199 -13.59 -15.04 -2.92
N GLU A 200 -14.10 -16.26 -2.86
CA GLU A 200 -13.55 -17.34 -2.03
C GLU A 200 -12.07 -17.63 -2.35
N MET A 201 -11.77 -17.83 -3.63
CA MET A 201 -10.38 -18.09 -4.06
C MET A 201 -9.50 -16.87 -3.88
N GLY A 202 -10.01 -15.68 -4.22
CA GLY A 202 -9.27 -14.43 -4.12
C GLY A 202 -8.90 -14.08 -2.68
N GLU A 203 -9.82 -14.19 -1.73
CA GLU A 203 -9.59 -13.93 -0.30
C GLU A 203 -8.51 -14.85 0.28
N LYS A 204 -8.55 -16.12 -0.06
CA LYS A 204 -7.55 -17.09 0.39
C LYS A 204 -6.18 -16.82 -0.24
N THR A 205 -6.14 -16.70 -1.56
CA THR A 205 -4.88 -16.61 -2.29
C THR A 205 -4.18 -15.27 -2.08
N VAL A 206 -4.88 -14.17 -1.79
CA VAL A 206 -4.25 -12.86 -1.53
C VAL A 206 -3.31 -12.92 -0.33
N VAL A 207 -3.67 -13.67 0.70
CA VAL A 207 -2.81 -13.88 1.87
C VAL A 207 -1.68 -14.87 1.55
N GLU A 208 -1.99 -15.98 0.86
CA GLU A 208 -1.00 -17.00 0.47
C GLU A 208 0.10 -16.39 -0.41
N ASN A 209 -0.27 -15.57 -1.41
CA ASN A 209 0.61 -14.96 -2.40
C ASN A 209 1.42 -13.76 -1.86
N THR A 210 1.12 -13.28 -0.66
CA THR A 210 1.87 -12.21 0.00
C THR A 210 3.27 -12.69 0.34
N ARG A 211 4.29 -12.12 -0.33
CA ARG A 211 5.70 -12.51 -0.21
C ARG A 211 6.68 -11.50 -0.82
N GLU A 212 7.98 -11.75 -0.69
CA GLU A 212 9.01 -11.13 -1.52
C GLU A 212 8.97 -11.77 -2.92
N VAL A 213 8.93 -10.93 -3.96
CA VAL A 213 8.86 -11.39 -5.37
C VAL A 213 10.09 -11.01 -6.19
N PHE A 214 10.94 -10.16 -5.64
CA PHE A 214 12.26 -9.81 -6.15
C PHE A 214 13.10 -9.35 -4.96
N PRO A 215 14.42 -9.53 -4.94
CA PRO A 215 15.22 -9.08 -3.81
C PRO A 215 14.91 -7.64 -3.40
N GLY A 216 14.43 -7.44 -2.18
CA GLY A 216 14.02 -6.14 -1.64
C GLY A 216 12.64 -5.64 -2.05
N LEU A 217 11.90 -6.34 -2.92
CA LEU A 217 10.54 -5.99 -3.31
C LEU A 217 9.53 -7.04 -2.85
N TRP A 218 8.56 -6.59 -2.08
CA TRP A 218 7.46 -7.37 -1.52
C TRP A 218 6.14 -6.99 -2.18
N VAL A 219 5.15 -7.89 -2.12
CA VAL A 219 3.78 -7.62 -2.62
C VAL A 219 2.75 -7.93 -1.55
N ALA A 220 1.70 -7.11 -1.49
CA ALA A 220 0.55 -7.32 -0.62
C ALA A 220 -0.76 -6.78 -1.24
N GLY A 221 -1.89 -7.28 -0.73
CA GLY A 221 -3.21 -6.93 -1.23
C GLY A 221 -3.43 -7.47 -2.64
N MET A 222 -4.28 -6.83 -3.43
CA MET A 222 -4.58 -7.29 -4.79
C MET A 222 -3.35 -7.35 -5.71
N CYS A 223 -2.31 -6.59 -5.41
CA CYS A 223 -1.03 -6.70 -6.11
C CYS A 223 -0.46 -8.12 -6.04
N SER A 224 -0.56 -8.80 -4.88
CA SER A 224 -0.05 -10.18 -4.74
C SER A 224 -0.79 -11.17 -5.65
N ASN A 225 -2.12 -11.04 -5.77
CA ASN A 225 -2.90 -11.89 -6.69
C ASN A 225 -2.63 -11.56 -8.16
N ALA A 226 -2.48 -10.27 -8.50
CA ALA A 226 -2.13 -9.86 -9.86
C ALA A 226 -0.75 -10.40 -10.28
N VAL A 227 0.24 -10.32 -9.41
CA VAL A 227 1.59 -10.82 -9.69
C VAL A 227 1.61 -12.35 -9.84
N MET A 228 0.86 -13.07 -9.00
CA MET A 228 0.88 -14.53 -8.94
C MET A 228 -0.18 -15.22 -9.81
N GLY A 229 -0.97 -14.48 -10.61
CA GLY A 229 -1.97 -15.07 -11.50
C GLY A 229 -3.16 -15.68 -10.77
N ALA A 230 -3.59 -15.08 -9.67
CA ALA A 230 -4.71 -15.56 -8.88
C ALA A 230 -6.02 -14.79 -9.15
N HIS A 231 -7.11 -15.26 -8.55
CA HIS A 231 -8.42 -14.66 -8.75
C HIS A 231 -8.57 -13.28 -8.13
N ARG A 232 -9.32 -12.41 -8.81
CA ARG A 232 -9.80 -11.15 -8.25
C ARG A 232 -10.84 -11.43 -7.15
N MET A 233 -10.75 -10.70 -6.02
CA MET A 233 -11.63 -10.92 -4.85
C MET A 233 -13.05 -10.37 -5.04
N GLY A 234 -13.22 -9.20 -5.65
CA GLY A 234 -14.49 -8.47 -5.67
C GLY A 234 -14.70 -7.60 -4.41
N PRO A 235 -15.97 -7.35 -3.99
CA PRO A 235 -16.29 -6.37 -2.96
C PRO A 235 -16.15 -6.90 -1.51
N ILE A 236 -15.11 -7.66 -1.24
CA ILE A 236 -14.73 -8.15 0.09
C ILE A 236 -13.32 -7.67 0.42
N PHE A 237 -13.01 -7.39 1.68
CA PHE A 237 -11.79 -6.65 2.05
C PHE A 237 -10.91 -7.35 3.09
N GLY A 238 -11.39 -8.47 3.67
CA GLY A 238 -10.70 -9.14 4.76
C GLY A 238 -9.29 -9.61 4.40
N GLY A 239 -9.16 -10.31 3.30
CA GLY A 239 -7.87 -10.81 2.83
C GLY A 239 -6.84 -9.72 2.56
N MET A 240 -7.26 -8.53 2.12
CA MET A 240 -6.35 -7.39 1.95
C MET A 240 -5.78 -6.90 3.28
N LEU A 241 -6.60 -6.86 4.34
CA LEU A 241 -6.14 -6.47 5.68
C LEU A 241 -5.15 -7.50 6.23
N LEU A 242 -5.48 -8.78 6.13
CA LEU A 242 -4.62 -9.89 6.58
C LEU A 242 -3.32 -9.96 5.77
N SER A 243 -3.37 -9.70 4.47
CA SER A 243 -2.19 -9.61 3.60
C SER A 243 -1.25 -8.49 4.04
N GLY A 244 -1.81 -7.32 4.40
CA GLY A 244 -1.05 -6.19 4.93
C GLY A 244 -0.33 -6.53 6.24
N LYS A 245 -1.00 -7.23 7.15
CA LYS A 245 -0.40 -7.72 8.39
C LYS A 245 0.72 -8.74 8.11
N LYS A 246 0.43 -9.76 7.29
CA LYS A 246 1.40 -10.79 6.93
C LYS A 246 2.67 -10.21 6.32
N VAL A 247 2.56 -9.28 5.37
CA VAL A 247 3.75 -8.68 4.75
C VAL A 247 4.57 -7.88 5.74
N ALA A 248 3.92 -7.22 6.71
CA ALA A 248 4.63 -6.51 7.77
C ALA A 248 5.44 -7.45 8.65
N GLU A 249 4.88 -8.59 9.03
CA GLU A 249 5.58 -9.63 9.80
C GLU A 249 6.79 -10.17 9.02
N LEU A 250 6.61 -10.52 7.74
CA LEU A 250 7.68 -11.03 6.90
C LEU A 250 8.81 -10.01 6.66
N ILE A 251 8.49 -8.73 6.50
CA ILE A 251 9.48 -7.66 6.34
C ILE A 251 10.25 -7.45 7.65
N ASP A 252 9.55 -7.41 8.79
CA ASP A 252 10.15 -7.22 10.11
C ASP A 252 11.15 -8.34 10.44
N GLU A 253 10.84 -9.59 10.12
CA GLU A 253 11.75 -10.73 10.31
C GLU A 253 13.05 -10.62 9.49
N LYS A 254 13.02 -9.82 8.42
CA LYS A 254 14.14 -9.70 7.47
C LYS A 254 15.00 -8.45 7.68
N LEU A 255 14.51 -7.45 8.43
CA LEU A 255 15.20 -6.18 8.71
C LEU A 255 16.02 -6.22 9.98
#